data_afd02ce5e7c06ad27b7da006b5f4799d
#
_entry.id   afd02ce5e7c06ad27b7da006b5f4799d
#
_cell.length_a   1.000
_cell.length_b   1.000
_cell.length_c   1.000
_cell.angle_alpha   90.00
_cell.angle_beta   90.00
_cell.angle_gamma   90.00
#
_symmetry.space_group_name_H-M   'P 1'
#
loop_
_entity.id
_entity.type
_entity.pdbx_description
1 polymer ?
#
loop_
_entity_poly.entity_id
_entity_poly.type
_entity_poly.pdbx_seq_one_letter_code
_entity_poly.pdbx_strand_id
1 'polypeptide(L)'
;MKLIFIHGFVEDSTIFNEIRKTITAGEQIALNLEEDFTAWYDAPDDMDVQKLALHLIQKYKITAQDCVIGHSMGGWIASYIKQNVGCKAILLASLTNQAKLLSPLTNLTLLKYSVRWGITQSNSMVSYLKNSYHFLESKQLYDGLIDGMAVMNKKCLFQQLQVLFVKVSPLTITPDLRVHAHKDNIVRFPDEPFVEVSGDHFSLVFHPKEVCDAVLENLGFGD
;
A
#
# COMPACT_ATOMS: atom_id res chain seq x y z
N MET A 1 20.82 -1.01 -8.89
CA MET A 1 19.75 -0.89 -7.89
C MET A 1 18.53 -0.31 -8.56
N LYS A 2 17.40 -1.01 -8.52
CA LYS A 2 16.10 -0.47 -8.92
C LYS A 2 15.37 0.04 -7.66
N LEU A 3 14.63 1.15 -7.81
CA LEU A 3 13.67 1.63 -6.82
C LEU A 3 12.27 1.26 -7.32
N ILE A 4 11.61 0.36 -6.61
CA ILE A 4 10.31 -0.18 -7.00
C ILE A 4 9.25 0.38 -6.06
N PHE A 5 8.29 1.12 -6.61
CA PHE A 5 7.23 1.78 -5.86
C PHE A 5 5.94 0.98 -5.98
N ILE A 6 5.33 0.61 -4.84
CA ILE A 6 4.11 -0.19 -4.76
C ILE A 6 3.04 0.60 -4.02
N HIS A 7 1.97 0.94 -4.71
CA HIS A 7 0.86 1.73 -4.19
C HIS A 7 -0.07 0.95 -3.25
N GLY A 8 -0.94 1.66 -2.55
CA GLY A 8 -1.89 1.13 -1.59
C GLY A 8 -3.19 0.60 -2.20
N PHE A 9 -4.16 0.36 -1.33
CA PHE A 9 -5.50 -0.08 -1.68
C PHE A 9 -6.24 1.01 -2.45
N VAL A 10 -6.85 0.67 -3.57
CA VAL A 10 -7.59 1.54 -4.51
C VAL A 10 -6.80 2.75 -5.04
N GLU A 11 -5.50 2.73 -4.88
CA GLU A 11 -4.57 3.71 -5.42
C GLU A 11 -4.02 3.28 -6.78
N ASP A 12 -3.24 4.15 -7.39
CA ASP A 12 -2.38 3.85 -8.53
C ASP A 12 -0.97 4.43 -8.32
N SER A 13 -0.10 4.26 -9.30
CA SER A 13 1.31 4.69 -9.23
C SER A 13 1.50 6.21 -9.08
N THR A 14 0.48 7.03 -9.36
CA THR A 14 0.57 8.49 -9.28
C THR A 14 0.69 9.00 -7.85
N ILE A 15 0.33 8.20 -6.85
CA ILE A 15 0.50 8.53 -5.43
C ILE A 15 1.97 8.86 -5.08
N PHE A 16 2.92 8.33 -5.85
CA PHE A 16 4.36 8.56 -5.66
C PHE A 16 4.94 9.70 -6.48
N ASN A 17 4.14 10.45 -7.25
CA ASN A 17 4.66 11.45 -8.18
C ASN A 17 5.59 12.47 -7.52
N GLU A 18 5.24 12.98 -6.33
CA GLU A 18 6.05 13.98 -5.63
C GLU A 18 7.35 13.39 -5.10
N ILE A 19 7.31 12.19 -4.51
CA ILE A 19 8.50 11.50 -4.00
C ILE A 19 9.46 11.17 -5.14
N ARG A 20 8.94 10.65 -6.25
CA ARG A 20 9.76 10.24 -7.41
C ARG A 20 10.47 11.39 -8.11
N LYS A 21 9.92 12.60 -8.06
CA LYS A 21 10.60 13.81 -8.56
C LYS A 21 11.84 14.17 -7.74
N THR A 22 11.80 13.90 -6.44
CA THR A 22 12.87 14.24 -5.50
C THR A 22 13.94 13.16 -5.41
N ILE A 23 13.52 11.89 -5.42
CA ILE A 23 14.46 10.76 -5.38
C ILE A 23 14.93 10.47 -6.80
N THR A 24 16.07 11.03 -7.21
CA THR A 24 16.61 10.85 -8.57
C THR A 24 17.58 9.67 -8.72
N ALA A 25 17.77 8.89 -7.65
CA ALA A 25 18.73 7.78 -7.64
C ALA A 25 18.16 6.51 -8.29
N GLY A 26 18.96 5.84 -9.11
CA GLY A 26 18.65 4.52 -9.67
C GLY A 26 17.57 4.50 -10.76
N GLU A 27 17.26 3.30 -11.23
CA GLU A 27 16.14 3.04 -12.12
C GLU A 27 14.84 2.99 -11.29
N GLN A 28 13.86 3.81 -11.65
CA GLN A 28 12.58 3.88 -10.93
C GLN A 28 11.47 3.14 -11.68
N ILE A 29 10.83 2.20 -10.99
CA ILE A 29 9.68 1.44 -11.51
C ILE A 29 8.51 1.66 -10.55
N ALA A 30 7.47 2.37 -10.98
CA ALA A 30 6.24 2.50 -10.21
C ALA A 30 5.21 1.52 -10.77
N LEU A 31 4.77 0.58 -9.93
CA LEU A 31 3.87 -0.48 -10.34
C LEU A 31 2.43 0.03 -10.44
N ASN A 32 1.70 -0.48 -11.42
CA ASN A 32 0.25 -0.40 -11.47
C ASN A 32 -0.32 -1.79 -11.17
N LEU A 33 -0.69 -2.03 -9.92
CA LEU A 33 -1.08 -3.35 -9.44
C LEU A 33 -2.35 -3.91 -10.12
N GLU A 34 -3.18 -3.07 -10.71
CA GLU A 34 -4.36 -3.54 -11.45
C GLU A 34 -3.98 -4.51 -12.56
N GLU A 35 -2.88 -4.23 -13.28
CA GLU A 35 -2.35 -5.12 -14.31
C GLU A 35 -1.84 -6.44 -13.73
N ASP A 36 -1.24 -6.41 -12.55
CA ASP A 36 -0.73 -7.59 -11.87
C ASP A 36 -1.86 -8.48 -11.36
N PHE A 37 -2.95 -7.91 -10.87
CA PHE A 37 -4.12 -8.65 -10.42
C PHE A 37 -4.83 -9.41 -11.53
N THR A 38 -4.72 -9.00 -12.80
CA THR A 38 -5.33 -9.72 -13.92
C THR A 38 -4.89 -11.17 -14.02
N ALA A 39 -3.68 -11.51 -13.56
CA ALA A 39 -3.14 -12.86 -13.55
C ALA A 39 -4.00 -13.87 -12.75
N TRP A 40 -4.83 -13.39 -11.82
CA TRP A 40 -5.70 -14.22 -10.97
C TRP A 40 -7.20 -14.09 -11.28
N TYR A 41 -7.58 -13.46 -12.39
CA TYR A 41 -9.00 -13.26 -12.69
C TYR A 41 -9.77 -14.58 -12.90
N ASP A 42 -9.07 -15.65 -13.27
CA ASP A 42 -9.65 -16.98 -13.44
C ASP A 42 -9.64 -17.82 -12.15
N ALA A 43 -8.83 -17.42 -11.16
CA ALA A 43 -8.79 -18.03 -9.83
C ALA A 43 -8.94 -16.96 -8.72
N PRO A 44 -10.06 -16.24 -8.67
CA PRO A 44 -10.19 -15.03 -7.86
C PRO A 44 -10.17 -15.25 -6.35
N ASP A 45 -10.35 -16.49 -5.89
CA ASP A 45 -10.34 -16.84 -4.47
C ASP A 45 -8.96 -17.29 -3.97
N ASP A 46 -7.96 -17.33 -4.82
CA ASP A 46 -6.63 -17.86 -4.53
C ASP A 46 -5.54 -16.77 -4.41
N MET A 47 -5.91 -15.57 -4.01
CA MET A 47 -4.99 -14.46 -3.80
C MET A 47 -4.65 -14.29 -2.32
N ASP A 48 -3.37 -14.02 -2.04
CA ASP A 48 -2.87 -13.48 -0.78
C ASP A 48 -1.62 -12.64 -1.02
N VAL A 49 -1.14 -11.96 0.02
CA VAL A 49 0.04 -11.09 -0.09
C VAL A 49 1.32 -11.85 -0.46
N GLN A 50 1.47 -13.10 -0.03
CA GLN A 50 2.68 -13.90 -0.29
C GLN A 50 2.73 -14.29 -1.77
N LYS A 51 1.61 -14.73 -2.34
CA LYS A 51 1.49 -15.07 -3.77
C LYS A 51 1.72 -13.85 -4.64
N LEU A 52 1.13 -12.71 -4.28
CA LEU A 52 1.36 -11.46 -5.01
C LEU A 52 2.83 -11.04 -4.94
N ALA A 53 3.46 -11.09 -3.76
CA ALA A 53 4.87 -10.76 -3.61
C ALA A 53 5.76 -11.64 -4.51
N LEU A 54 5.52 -12.96 -4.54
CA LEU A 54 6.26 -13.89 -5.43
C LEU A 54 6.07 -13.58 -6.91
N HIS A 55 4.84 -13.25 -7.33
CA HIS A 55 4.56 -12.85 -8.70
C HIS A 55 5.34 -11.57 -9.07
N LEU A 56 5.30 -10.53 -8.22
CA LEU A 56 6.01 -9.29 -8.46
C LEU A 56 7.53 -9.50 -8.52
N ILE A 57 8.09 -10.34 -7.64
CA ILE A 57 9.51 -10.71 -7.67
C ILE A 57 9.89 -11.29 -9.04
N GLN A 58 9.10 -12.22 -9.54
CA GLN A 58 9.36 -12.89 -10.83
C GLN A 58 9.18 -11.93 -12.01
N LYS A 59 8.05 -11.22 -12.08
CA LYS A 59 7.70 -10.31 -13.18
C LYS A 59 8.70 -9.16 -13.32
N TYR A 60 9.05 -8.52 -12.21
CA TYR A 60 9.92 -7.34 -12.19
C TYR A 60 11.40 -7.69 -11.90
N LYS A 61 11.72 -8.97 -11.76
CA LYS A 61 13.07 -9.48 -11.49
C LYS A 61 13.71 -8.76 -10.29
N ILE A 62 12.98 -8.73 -9.18
CA ILE A 62 13.42 -8.07 -7.95
C ILE A 62 14.50 -8.92 -7.28
N THR A 63 15.59 -8.29 -6.85
CA THR A 63 16.76 -8.94 -6.26
C THR A 63 17.13 -8.29 -4.93
N ALA A 64 18.07 -8.89 -4.20
CA ALA A 64 18.59 -8.35 -2.93
C ALA A 64 19.26 -6.98 -3.07
N GLN A 65 19.68 -6.56 -4.27
CA GLN A 65 20.30 -5.25 -4.54
C GLN A 65 19.29 -4.14 -4.77
N ASP A 66 17.99 -4.46 -4.86
CA ASP A 66 16.95 -3.49 -5.14
C ASP A 66 16.34 -2.93 -3.84
N CYS A 67 15.61 -1.83 -3.96
CA CYS A 67 14.84 -1.25 -2.86
C CYS A 67 13.36 -1.18 -3.26
N VAL A 68 12.49 -1.68 -2.39
CA VAL A 68 11.04 -1.63 -2.57
C VAL A 68 10.46 -0.62 -1.60
N ILE A 69 9.76 0.38 -2.13
CA ILE A 69 9.12 1.46 -1.38
C ILE A 69 7.61 1.27 -1.52
N GLY A 70 6.94 0.96 -0.42
CA GLY A 70 5.51 0.67 -0.46
C GLY A 70 4.70 1.61 0.41
N HIS A 71 3.59 2.12 -0.15
CA HIS A 71 2.60 2.89 0.60
C HIS A 71 1.45 1.99 1.04
N SER A 72 1.00 2.11 2.29
CA SER A 72 -0.19 1.41 2.79
C SER A 72 -0.14 -0.11 2.51
N MET A 73 -1.09 -0.67 1.76
CA MET A 73 -1.07 -2.07 1.29
C MET A 73 0.24 -2.41 0.54
N GLY A 74 0.79 -1.46 -0.21
CA GLY A 74 2.06 -1.65 -0.93
C GLY A 74 3.24 -1.92 -0.01
N GLY A 75 3.30 -1.32 1.19
CA GLY A 75 4.33 -1.62 2.17
C GLY A 75 4.17 -3.01 2.81
N TRP A 76 2.93 -3.47 2.99
CA TRP A 76 2.65 -4.85 3.38
C TRP A 76 3.19 -5.84 2.35
N ILE A 77 2.98 -5.57 1.05
CA ILE A 77 3.55 -6.35 -0.05
C ILE A 77 5.09 -6.28 -0.05
N ALA A 78 5.66 -5.07 0.11
CA ALA A 78 7.11 -4.84 0.15
C ALA A 78 7.81 -5.65 1.25
N SER A 79 7.15 -5.82 2.40
CA SER A 79 7.66 -6.63 3.52
C SER A 79 7.80 -8.09 3.13
N TYR A 80 6.81 -8.66 2.41
CA TYR A 80 6.91 -10.04 1.91
C TYR A 80 7.91 -10.19 0.77
N ILE A 81 8.08 -9.17 -0.08
CA ILE A 81 9.16 -9.16 -1.08
C ILE A 81 10.51 -9.23 -0.36
N LYS A 82 10.75 -8.35 0.64
CA LYS A 82 11.97 -8.40 1.44
C LYS A 82 12.20 -9.76 2.09
N GLN A 83 11.18 -10.34 2.68
CA GLN A 83 11.28 -11.66 3.33
C GLN A 83 11.75 -12.75 2.36
N ASN A 84 11.38 -12.66 1.09
CA ASN A 84 11.74 -13.65 0.08
C ASN A 84 13.11 -13.43 -0.57
N VAL A 85 13.52 -12.18 -0.81
CA VAL A 85 14.74 -11.90 -1.59
C VAL A 85 15.80 -11.09 -0.85
N GLY A 86 15.51 -10.60 0.36
CA GLY A 86 16.46 -9.84 1.17
C GLY A 86 16.76 -8.42 0.67
N CYS A 87 15.91 -7.84 -0.18
CA CYS A 87 16.05 -6.48 -0.65
C CYS A 87 15.80 -5.45 0.47
N LYS A 88 16.13 -4.16 0.24
CA LYS A 88 15.65 -3.09 1.13
C LYS A 88 14.14 -2.93 1.00
N ALA A 89 13.46 -2.70 2.12
CA ALA A 89 12.02 -2.36 2.16
C ALA A 89 11.78 -1.12 3.00
N ILE A 90 11.19 -0.11 2.37
CA ILE A 90 10.80 1.16 3.00
C ILE A 90 9.27 1.23 3.01
N LEU A 91 8.70 1.41 4.18
CA LEU A 91 7.26 1.42 4.42
C LEU A 91 6.77 2.84 4.73
N LEU A 92 5.87 3.34 3.90
CA LEU A 92 5.22 4.65 4.06
C LEU A 92 3.77 4.43 4.49
N ALA A 93 3.37 4.95 5.66
CA ALA A 93 2.02 4.82 6.24
C ALA A 93 1.47 3.37 6.13
N SER A 94 2.28 2.38 6.48
CA SER A 94 2.00 0.96 6.22
C SER A 94 2.12 0.09 7.47
N LEU A 95 1.89 -1.21 7.28
CA LEU A 95 1.79 -2.22 8.35
C LEU A 95 2.73 -3.39 8.09
N THR A 96 3.12 -4.06 9.18
CA THR A 96 3.77 -5.37 9.22
C THR A 96 2.89 -6.42 9.91
N ASN A 97 1.72 -5.97 10.41
CA ASN A 97 0.71 -6.80 11.06
C ASN A 97 -0.69 -6.31 10.69
N GLN A 98 -1.52 -7.19 10.17
CA GLN A 98 -2.90 -6.89 9.75
C GLN A 98 -3.79 -6.32 10.88
N ALA A 99 -3.47 -6.58 12.15
CA ALA A 99 -4.18 -6.01 13.29
C ALA A 99 -4.03 -4.48 13.41
N LYS A 100 -3.07 -3.87 12.69
CA LYS A 100 -2.88 -2.42 12.63
C LYS A 100 -3.85 -1.72 11.67
N LEU A 101 -4.56 -2.45 10.81
CA LEU A 101 -5.59 -1.87 9.94
C LEU A 101 -6.81 -1.43 10.77
N LEU A 102 -7.23 -0.19 10.59
CA LEU A 102 -8.41 0.38 11.25
C LEU A 102 -9.68 0.09 10.43
N SER A 103 -9.91 -1.18 10.10
CA SER A 103 -11.08 -1.60 9.33
C SER A 103 -12.14 -2.23 10.24
N PRO A 104 -13.39 -1.76 10.19
CA PRO A 104 -14.48 -2.36 10.95
C PRO A 104 -14.90 -3.72 10.41
N LEU A 105 -14.58 -4.04 9.18
CA LEU A 105 -14.95 -5.28 8.51
C LEU A 105 -13.71 -5.97 7.92
N THR A 106 -13.35 -7.11 8.49
CA THR A 106 -12.19 -7.93 8.05
C THR A 106 -12.59 -9.34 7.63
N ASN A 107 -13.88 -9.69 7.73
CA ASN A 107 -14.38 -11.01 7.35
C ASN A 107 -14.44 -11.12 5.82
N LEU A 108 -13.52 -11.88 5.24
CA LEU A 108 -13.40 -12.05 3.78
C LEU A 108 -14.65 -12.61 3.12
N THR A 109 -15.39 -13.51 3.80
CA THR A 109 -16.63 -14.05 3.23
C THR A 109 -17.68 -12.95 3.08
N LEU A 110 -17.85 -12.09 4.08
CA LEU A 110 -18.76 -10.96 3.99
C LEU A 110 -18.29 -9.95 2.94
N LEU A 111 -16.99 -9.64 2.90
CA LEU A 111 -16.40 -8.75 1.89
C LEU A 111 -16.59 -9.31 0.47
N LYS A 112 -16.38 -10.61 0.25
CA LYS A 112 -16.61 -11.27 -1.04
C LYS A 112 -18.04 -11.05 -1.55
N TYR A 113 -19.02 -11.33 -0.70
CA TYR A 113 -20.43 -11.14 -1.07
C TYR A 113 -20.78 -9.66 -1.24
N SER A 114 -20.27 -8.78 -0.40
CA SER A 114 -20.45 -7.33 -0.51
C SER A 114 -19.93 -6.78 -1.84
N VAL A 115 -18.74 -7.19 -2.28
CA VAL A 115 -18.18 -6.82 -3.59
C VAL A 115 -18.98 -7.45 -4.72
N ARG A 116 -19.29 -8.77 -4.64
CA ARG A 116 -20.04 -9.49 -5.67
C ARG A 116 -21.39 -8.83 -5.97
N TRP A 117 -22.13 -8.45 -4.93
CA TRP A 117 -23.45 -7.82 -5.04
C TRP A 117 -23.38 -6.31 -5.28
N GLY A 118 -22.17 -5.72 -5.31
CA GLY A 118 -21.96 -4.30 -5.54
C GLY A 118 -22.31 -3.42 -4.34
N ILE A 119 -22.45 -3.98 -3.14
CA ILE A 119 -22.75 -3.22 -1.91
C ILE A 119 -21.58 -2.28 -1.61
N THR A 120 -20.33 -2.78 -1.68
CA THR A 120 -19.12 -1.99 -1.45
C THR A 120 -19.00 -0.79 -2.39
N GLN A 121 -19.53 -0.90 -3.60
CA GLN A 121 -19.48 0.10 -4.67
C GLN A 121 -20.80 0.88 -4.82
N SER A 122 -21.76 0.69 -3.91
CA SER A 122 -23.03 1.40 -3.94
C SER A 122 -22.87 2.87 -3.54
N ASN A 123 -23.73 3.73 -4.07
CA ASN A 123 -23.74 5.17 -3.74
C ASN A 123 -23.82 5.42 -2.23
N SER A 124 -24.59 4.59 -1.50
CA SER A 124 -24.72 4.70 -0.04
C SER A 124 -23.41 4.40 0.67
N MET A 125 -22.68 3.35 0.25
CA MET A 125 -21.38 3.00 0.82
C MET A 125 -20.32 4.05 0.47
N VAL A 126 -20.27 4.50 -0.77
CA VAL A 126 -19.38 5.57 -1.24
C VAL A 126 -19.59 6.84 -0.41
N SER A 127 -20.85 7.28 -0.25
CA SER A 127 -21.18 8.44 0.57
C SER A 127 -20.79 8.24 2.04
N TYR A 128 -21.01 7.06 2.59
CA TYR A 128 -20.61 6.74 3.97
C TYR A 128 -19.10 6.84 4.15
N LEU A 129 -18.30 6.22 3.28
CA LEU A 129 -16.85 6.25 3.35
C LEU A 129 -16.31 7.67 3.23
N LYS A 130 -16.81 8.45 2.27
CA LYS A 130 -16.42 9.85 2.11
C LYS A 130 -16.74 10.68 3.34
N ASN A 131 -17.93 10.54 3.91
CA ASN A 131 -18.34 11.31 5.09
C ASN A 131 -17.62 10.87 6.38
N SER A 132 -17.11 9.65 6.45
CA SER A 132 -16.35 9.16 7.61
C SER A 132 -14.90 9.63 7.65
N TYR A 133 -14.39 10.21 6.56
CA TYR A 133 -13.02 10.71 6.50
C TYR A 133 -12.97 12.20 6.88
N HIS A 134 -12.21 12.53 7.93
CA HIS A 134 -12.26 13.85 8.58
C HIS A 134 -11.04 14.73 8.37
N PHE A 135 -9.98 14.24 7.69
CA PHE A 135 -8.81 15.06 7.41
C PHE A 135 -9.03 15.98 6.21
N LEU A 136 -9.05 17.28 6.46
CA LEU A 136 -9.38 18.27 5.43
C LEU A 136 -8.30 18.35 4.34
N GLU A 137 -7.03 18.23 4.71
CA GLU A 137 -5.90 18.37 3.79
C GLU A 137 -5.93 17.30 2.68
N SER A 138 -6.18 16.06 3.05
CA SER A 138 -6.19 14.91 2.12
C SER A 138 -7.59 14.50 1.67
N LYS A 139 -8.63 15.21 2.10
CA LYS A 139 -10.04 14.89 1.82
C LYS A 139 -10.34 14.72 0.33
N GLN A 140 -9.86 15.65 -0.49
CA GLN A 140 -10.10 15.60 -1.93
C GLN A 140 -9.44 14.37 -2.58
N LEU A 141 -8.22 14.04 -2.16
CA LEU A 141 -7.52 12.84 -2.63
C LEU A 141 -8.29 11.59 -2.22
N TYR A 142 -8.64 11.49 -0.94
CA TYR A 142 -9.41 10.34 -0.42
C TYR A 142 -10.75 10.17 -1.14
N ASP A 143 -11.50 11.25 -1.34
CA ASP A 143 -12.77 11.21 -2.07
C ASP A 143 -12.60 10.72 -3.51
N GLY A 144 -11.52 11.13 -4.19
CA GLY A 144 -11.17 10.64 -5.53
C GLY A 144 -10.86 9.15 -5.55
N LEU A 145 -10.14 8.64 -4.55
CA LEU A 145 -9.85 7.20 -4.40
C LEU A 145 -11.14 6.39 -4.18
N ILE A 146 -12.06 6.90 -3.36
CA ILE A 146 -13.36 6.25 -3.14
C ILE A 146 -14.23 6.28 -4.41
N ASP A 147 -14.16 7.34 -5.23
CA ASP A 147 -14.83 7.37 -6.54
C ASP A 147 -14.20 6.35 -7.51
N GLY A 148 -12.88 6.23 -7.52
CA GLY A 148 -12.17 5.20 -8.27
C GLY A 148 -12.57 3.78 -7.84
N MET A 149 -12.67 3.53 -6.53
CA MET A 149 -13.17 2.25 -5.99
C MET A 149 -14.58 1.92 -6.49
N ALA A 150 -15.46 2.90 -6.60
CA ALA A 150 -16.85 2.70 -7.01
C ALA A 150 -16.98 2.15 -8.44
N VAL A 151 -16.02 2.43 -9.31
CA VAL A 151 -15.99 1.98 -10.71
C VAL A 151 -14.97 0.88 -11.00
N MET A 152 -14.15 0.52 -10.01
CA MET A 152 -13.13 -0.51 -10.15
C MET A 152 -13.71 -1.87 -10.52
N ASN A 153 -12.94 -2.67 -11.27
CA ASN A 153 -13.31 -4.06 -11.52
C ASN A 153 -13.48 -4.84 -10.22
N LYS A 154 -14.63 -5.51 -10.06
CA LYS A 154 -14.95 -6.23 -8.81
C LYS A 154 -13.95 -7.33 -8.45
N LYS A 155 -13.36 -8.00 -9.45
CA LYS A 155 -12.31 -8.99 -9.19
C LYS A 155 -11.07 -8.33 -8.62
N CYS A 156 -10.62 -7.23 -9.24
CA CYS A 156 -9.48 -6.45 -8.75
C CYS A 156 -9.73 -5.92 -7.33
N LEU A 157 -10.89 -5.34 -7.07
CA LEU A 157 -11.25 -4.86 -5.73
C LEU A 157 -11.20 -5.99 -4.69
N PHE A 158 -11.79 -7.15 -5.01
CA PHE A 158 -11.78 -8.28 -4.07
C PHE A 158 -10.37 -8.84 -3.84
N GLN A 159 -9.53 -8.91 -4.87
CA GLN A 159 -8.14 -9.36 -4.73
C GLN A 159 -7.30 -8.45 -3.86
N GLN A 160 -7.48 -7.12 -3.96
CA GLN A 160 -6.84 -6.18 -3.04
C GLN A 160 -7.29 -6.42 -1.58
N LEU A 161 -8.58 -6.70 -1.36
CA LEU A 161 -9.07 -7.06 -0.02
C LEU A 161 -8.48 -8.39 0.48
N GLN A 162 -8.25 -9.35 -0.41
CA GLN A 162 -7.56 -10.61 -0.05
C GLN A 162 -6.11 -10.36 0.36
N VAL A 163 -5.38 -9.50 -0.36
CA VAL A 163 -4.01 -9.10 0.03
C VAL A 163 -3.98 -8.51 1.44
N LEU A 164 -4.99 -7.73 1.82
CA LEU A 164 -5.08 -7.11 3.14
C LEU A 164 -5.57 -8.05 4.24
N PHE A 165 -6.49 -8.98 3.95
CA PHE A 165 -7.24 -9.69 4.99
C PHE A 165 -7.11 -11.21 4.99
N VAL A 166 -6.53 -11.84 3.96
CA VAL A 166 -6.19 -13.27 4.05
C VAL A 166 -5.13 -13.44 5.12
N LYS A 167 -5.41 -14.34 6.07
CA LYS A 167 -4.44 -14.68 7.11
C LYS A 167 -3.26 -15.41 6.48
N VAL A 168 -2.07 -14.91 6.71
CA VAL A 168 -0.80 -15.47 6.26
C VAL A 168 0.15 -15.65 7.43
N SER A 169 1.24 -16.39 7.21
CA SER A 169 2.29 -16.54 8.21
C SER A 169 2.87 -15.18 8.59
N PRO A 170 3.11 -14.90 9.88
CA PRO A 170 3.73 -13.67 10.31
C PRO A 170 5.07 -13.40 9.62
N LEU A 171 5.40 -12.14 9.44
CA LEU A 171 6.73 -11.72 8.99
C LEU A 171 7.78 -12.11 10.04
N THR A 172 8.92 -12.59 9.56
CA THR A 172 10.09 -12.92 10.38
C THR A 172 11.22 -11.91 10.23
N ILE A 173 10.98 -10.86 9.44
CA ILE A 173 11.93 -9.77 9.15
C ILE A 173 11.34 -8.42 9.59
N THR A 174 12.20 -7.44 9.74
CA THR A 174 11.82 -6.03 9.92
C THR A 174 12.10 -5.24 8.65
N PRO A 175 11.30 -4.22 8.30
CA PRO A 175 11.63 -3.28 7.23
C PRO A 175 12.88 -2.45 7.59
N ASP A 176 13.55 -1.88 6.58
CA ASP A 176 14.73 -1.06 6.79
C ASP A 176 14.39 0.36 7.26
N LEU A 177 13.21 0.85 6.84
CA LEU A 177 12.67 2.13 7.26
C LEU A 177 11.15 2.06 7.34
N ARG A 178 10.59 2.72 8.35
CA ARG A 178 9.16 3.01 8.47
C ARG A 178 8.99 4.52 8.61
N VAL A 179 8.14 5.10 7.79
CA VAL A 179 7.71 6.50 7.86
C VAL A 179 6.22 6.53 8.12
N HIS A 180 5.77 7.22 9.15
CA HIS A 180 4.38 7.18 9.57
C HIS A 180 3.95 8.48 10.23
N ALA A 181 2.70 8.90 10.04
CA ALA A 181 2.10 10.02 10.74
C ALA A 181 1.26 9.53 11.93
N HIS A 182 1.41 10.13 13.11
CA HIS A 182 0.61 9.75 14.29
C HIS A 182 -0.90 9.91 14.08
N LYS A 183 -1.31 10.80 13.20
CA LYS A 183 -2.72 11.06 12.90
C LYS A 183 -3.29 10.16 11.81
N ASP A 184 -2.53 9.15 11.35
CA ASP A 184 -3.03 8.18 10.38
C ASP A 184 -4.28 7.49 10.93
N ASN A 185 -5.40 7.61 10.20
CA ASN A 185 -6.71 7.06 10.59
C ASN A 185 -7.10 5.82 9.79
N ILE A 186 -6.19 5.29 8.97
CA ILE A 186 -6.37 4.08 8.14
C ILE A 186 -5.50 2.95 8.69
N VAL A 187 -4.25 3.25 9.02
CA VAL A 187 -3.31 2.31 9.62
C VAL A 187 -2.79 2.89 10.93
N ARG A 188 -2.90 2.14 12.04
CA ARG A 188 -2.30 2.53 13.31
C ARG A 188 -0.79 2.60 13.17
N PHE A 189 -0.18 3.61 13.82
CA PHE A 189 1.28 3.70 13.87
C PHE A 189 1.90 2.40 14.42
N PRO A 190 3.13 2.08 13.99
CA PRO A 190 3.84 0.87 14.39
C PRO A 190 4.20 0.87 15.88
N ASP A 191 4.42 -0.32 16.43
CA ASP A 191 5.02 -0.49 17.76
C ASP A 191 6.56 -0.43 17.67
N GLU A 192 7.10 -0.74 16.48
CA GLU A 192 8.51 -0.68 16.18
C GLU A 192 8.97 0.77 15.88
N PRO A 193 10.28 1.06 15.95
CA PRO A 193 10.81 2.38 15.61
C PRO A 193 10.38 2.84 14.21
N PHE A 194 9.99 4.10 14.09
CA PHE A 194 9.62 4.73 12.83
C PHE A 194 10.03 6.21 12.83
N VAL A 195 10.17 6.78 11.65
CA VAL A 195 10.32 8.22 11.46
C VAL A 195 8.93 8.84 11.40
N GLU A 196 8.67 9.75 12.34
CA GLU A 196 7.41 10.49 12.37
C GLU A 196 7.44 11.63 11.36
N VAL A 197 6.33 11.80 10.64
CA VAL A 197 6.11 12.88 9.69
C VAL A 197 4.78 13.56 9.97
N SER A 198 4.63 14.79 9.46
CA SER A 198 3.40 15.56 9.53
C SER A 198 2.28 14.95 8.67
N GLY A 199 1.04 15.37 8.94
CA GLY A 199 -0.13 14.98 8.15
C GLY A 199 -0.82 13.70 8.64
N ASP A 200 -1.34 12.94 7.69
CA ASP A 200 -2.14 11.73 7.90
C ASP A 200 -1.63 10.55 7.04
N HIS A 201 -2.52 9.62 6.68
CA HIS A 201 -2.19 8.48 5.82
C HIS A 201 -1.53 8.85 4.49
N PHE A 202 -1.83 10.05 3.96
CA PHE A 202 -1.33 10.53 2.67
C PHE A 202 -0.18 11.55 2.81
N SER A 203 0.58 11.49 3.91
CA SER A 203 1.74 12.35 4.15
C SER A 203 2.76 12.37 3.00
N LEU A 204 2.89 11.26 2.25
CA LEU A 204 3.75 11.19 1.06
C LEU A 204 3.35 12.17 -0.06
N VAL A 205 2.09 12.60 -0.10
CA VAL A 205 1.57 13.55 -1.10
C VAL A 205 1.59 14.98 -0.57
N PHE A 206 1.22 15.18 0.71
CA PHE A 206 1.03 16.51 1.29
C PHE A 206 2.26 17.02 2.05
N HIS A 207 3.10 16.12 2.54
CA HIS A 207 4.38 16.41 3.23
C HIS A 207 5.56 15.69 2.55
N PRO A 208 5.69 15.75 1.20
CA PRO A 208 6.65 14.94 0.47
C PRO A 208 8.10 15.20 0.87
N LYS A 209 8.41 16.43 1.31
CA LYS A 209 9.77 16.78 1.74
C LYS A 209 10.18 15.96 2.96
N GLU A 210 9.37 15.90 4.01
CA GLU A 210 9.68 15.13 5.23
C GLU A 210 9.85 13.65 4.93
N VAL A 211 8.98 13.10 4.07
CA VAL A 211 9.04 11.70 3.64
C VAL A 211 10.31 11.44 2.80
N CYS A 212 10.64 12.34 1.87
CA CYS A 212 11.85 12.21 1.04
C CYS A 212 13.14 12.31 1.86
N ASP A 213 13.22 13.24 2.80
CA ASP A 213 14.38 13.40 3.67
C ASP A 213 14.67 12.08 4.40
N ALA A 214 13.65 11.47 5.02
CA ALA A 214 13.79 10.18 5.70
C ALA A 214 14.20 9.03 4.76
N VAL A 215 13.62 9.00 3.55
CA VAL A 215 13.93 7.96 2.54
C VAL A 215 15.36 8.12 2.03
N LEU A 216 15.79 9.34 1.69
CA LEU A 216 17.13 9.62 1.17
C LEU A 216 18.21 9.32 2.20
N GLU A 217 18.00 9.68 3.47
CA GLU A 217 18.89 9.33 4.57
C GLU A 217 19.07 7.80 4.67
N ASN A 218 18.00 7.05 4.65
CA ASN A 218 18.04 5.57 4.70
C ASN A 218 18.73 4.94 3.48
N LEU A 219 18.58 5.56 2.31
CA LEU A 219 19.24 5.10 1.08
C LEU A 219 20.75 5.45 1.03
N GLY A 220 21.23 6.32 1.94
CA GLY A 220 22.61 6.77 1.97
C GLY A 220 22.88 7.94 1.03
N PHE A 221 21.87 8.71 0.67
CA PHE A 221 21.93 9.92 -0.16
C PHE A 221 21.61 11.21 0.65
N GLY A 222 21.53 11.10 1.98
CA GLY A 222 21.42 12.26 2.85
C GLY A 222 22.75 13.04 2.85
N ASP A 223 22.65 14.39 2.83
CA ASP A 223 23.80 15.30 2.90
C ASP A 223 24.55 15.19 4.25
#